data_acf9e45d0e30c04196bff4a16248489a
#
_entry.id   acf9e45d0e30c04196bff4a16248489a
#
_cell.length_a   1.000
_cell.length_b   1.000
_cell.length_c   1.000
_cell.angle_alpha   90.00
_cell.angle_beta   90.00
_cell.angle_gamma   90.00
#
_symmetry.space_group_name_H-M   'P 1'
#
loop_
_entity.id
_entity.type
_entity.pdbx_description
1 polymer ?
#
loop_
_entity_poly.entity_id
_entity_poly.type
_entity_poly.pdbx_seq_one_letter_code
_entity_poly.pdbx_strand_id
1 'polypeptide(L)'
;MALVTVDGGAGYWNPHPGDDPMAMVIDELIPRCQRLGLGRPPRRIAAMGISMGGYGALLFAEKYPHLIAAVAAISPAIWTSYPQARQANPAAYASAAAFATNDAVTHAAALGRRPVRVASGYGDPFYPGVHALARVLPAGSVVDFGPGCHNDSFFAAQEPPSLAFLAGHLAT
;
A
#
# COMPACT_ATOMS: atom_id res chain seq x y z
N MET A 1 10.44 11.33 -12.81
CA MET A 1 10.15 10.75 -11.47
C MET A 1 11.32 9.86 -11.08
N ALA A 2 11.81 9.95 -9.83
CA ALA A 2 12.75 8.99 -9.26
C ALA A 2 11.96 7.85 -8.59
N LEU A 3 12.46 6.63 -8.69
CA LEU A 3 11.92 5.46 -8.02
C LEU A 3 12.92 4.98 -6.96
N VAL A 4 12.44 4.72 -5.76
CA VAL A 4 13.22 4.14 -4.65
C VAL A 4 12.46 2.95 -4.13
N THR A 5 13.11 1.81 -4.00
CA THR A 5 12.54 0.57 -3.51
C THR A 5 13.12 0.20 -2.15
N VAL A 6 12.35 -0.46 -1.33
CA VAL A 6 12.74 -0.92 -0.01
C VAL A 6 12.09 -2.27 0.28
N ASP A 7 12.81 -3.12 0.98
CA ASP A 7 12.28 -4.39 1.50
C ASP A 7 11.71 -4.14 2.91
N GLY A 8 10.44 -4.47 3.09
CA GLY A 8 9.73 -4.37 4.37
C GLY A 8 9.71 -5.68 5.17
N GLY A 9 10.51 -6.67 4.78
CA GLY A 9 10.52 -7.99 5.43
C GLY A 9 9.21 -8.75 5.26
N ALA A 10 8.89 -9.64 6.20
CA ALA A 10 7.69 -10.49 6.17
C ALA A 10 6.58 -10.06 7.16
N GLY A 11 6.79 -8.98 7.91
CA GLY A 11 5.95 -8.56 9.04
C GLY A 11 4.76 -7.67 8.67
N TYR A 12 4.33 -7.64 7.41
CA TYR A 12 3.16 -6.87 6.96
C TYR A 12 3.22 -5.38 7.32
N TRP A 13 4.43 -4.79 7.28
CA TRP A 13 4.63 -3.36 7.59
C TRP A 13 4.17 -2.93 8.99
N ASN A 14 3.93 -3.92 9.87
CA ASN A 14 3.57 -3.68 11.25
C ASN A 14 4.83 -3.73 12.14
N PRO A 15 4.86 -3.01 13.26
CA PRO A 15 5.96 -3.10 14.20
C PRO A 15 6.00 -4.47 14.88
N HIS A 16 7.21 -5.04 14.98
CA HIS A 16 7.52 -6.28 15.68
C HIS A 16 8.70 -6.04 16.63
N PRO A 17 8.92 -6.90 17.62
CA PRO A 17 10.09 -6.77 18.51
C PRO A 17 11.40 -6.74 17.72
N GLY A 18 12.10 -5.59 17.75
CA GLY A 18 13.36 -5.38 17.05
C GLY A 18 13.25 -5.07 15.56
N ASP A 19 12.04 -4.94 15.02
CA ASP A 19 11.80 -4.61 13.61
C ASP A 19 10.56 -3.72 13.46
N ASP A 20 10.76 -2.53 12.88
CA ASP A 20 9.66 -1.61 12.52
C ASP A 20 9.91 -1.06 11.12
N PRO A 21 9.40 -1.76 10.07
CA PRO A 21 9.63 -1.36 8.69
C PRO A 21 8.99 -0.01 8.36
N MET A 22 7.93 0.40 9.05
CA MET A 22 7.32 1.70 8.83
C MET A 22 8.18 2.82 9.44
N ALA A 23 8.72 2.64 10.64
CA ALA A 23 9.68 3.57 11.23
C ALA A 23 10.94 3.68 10.38
N MET A 24 11.48 2.58 9.85
CA MET A 24 12.61 2.58 8.92
C MET A 24 12.34 3.47 7.69
N VAL A 25 11.15 3.40 7.10
CA VAL A 25 10.78 4.28 5.97
C VAL A 25 10.78 5.75 6.39
N ILE A 26 10.20 6.08 7.54
CA ILE A 26 10.04 7.46 8.03
C ILE A 26 11.35 8.05 8.50
N ASP A 27 12.09 7.31 9.32
CA ASP A 27 13.23 7.84 10.09
C ASP A 27 14.56 7.68 9.34
N GLU A 28 14.63 6.76 8.37
CA GLU A 28 15.87 6.48 7.65
C GLU A 28 15.75 6.73 6.14
N LEU A 29 14.81 6.05 5.45
CA LEU A 29 14.72 6.08 3.99
C LEU A 29 14.35 7.46 3.46
N ILE A 30 13.27 8.07 3.96
CA ILE A 30 12.82 9.40 3.52
C ILE A 30 13.89 10.47 3.79
N PRO A 31 14.49 10.58 4.98
CA PRO A 31 15.59 11.52 5.21
C PRO A 31 16.80 11.29 4.31
N ARG A 32 17.13 10.03 4.00
CA ARG A 32 18.19 9.72 3.05
C ARG A 32 17.87 10.21 1.64
N CYS A 33 16.65 9.97 1.16
CA CYS A 33 16.18 10.48 -0.14
C CYS A 33 16.21 12.01 -0.19
N GLN A 34 15.79 12.68 0.88
CA GLN A 34 15.80 14.14 0.97
C GLN A 34 17.22 14.73 0.92
N ARG A 35 18.21 14.07 1.53
CA ARG A 35 19.63 14.46 1.39
C ARG A 35 20.12 14.38 -0.06
N LEU A 36 19.58 13.44 -0.84
CA LEU A 36 19.84 13.31 -2.27
C LEU A 36 19.00 14.26 -3.16
N GLY A 37 18.21 15.13 -2.54
CA GLY A 37 17.35 16.09 -3.28
C GLY A 37 15.99 15.54 -3.72
N LEU A 38 15.63 14.32 -3.29
CA LEU A 38 14.38 13.67 -3.65
C LEU A 38 13.33 13.90 -2.57
N GLY A 39 12.08 14.20 -2.96
CA GLY A 39 10.94 14.33 -2.04
C GLY A 39 11.11 15.35 -0.91
N ARG A 40 11.87 16.43 -1.13
CA ARG A 40 12.04 17.50 -0.12
C ARG A 40 10.74 18.29 0.06
N PRO A 41 10.37 18.64 1.30
CA PRO A 41 9.24 19.55 1.53
C PRO A 41 9.35 20.84 0.70
N PRO A 42 8.25 21.39 0.23
CA PRO A 42 6.84 20.99 0.45
C PRO A 42 6.36 19.84 -0.48
N ARG A 43 7.23 19.26 -1.29
CA ARG A 43 6.87 18.19 -2.20
C ARG A 43 6.53 16.91 -1.43
N ARG A 44 5.41 16.30 -1.79
CA ARG A 44 5.00 14.99 -1.29
C ARG A 44 5.57 13.89 -2.17
N ILE A 45 5.63 12.68 -1.63
CA ILE A 45 6.02 11.47 -2.35
C ILE A 45 4.78 10.67 -2.75
N ALA A 46 4.93 9.71 -3.64
CA ALA A 46 3.91 8.71 -3.92
C ALA A 46 4.36 7.37 -3.36
N ALA A 47 3.41 6.53 -2.99
CA ALA A 47 3.67 5.17 -2.55
C ALA A 47 3.09 4.16 -3.55
N MET A 48 3.82 3.09 -3.82
CA MET A 48 3.37 1.99 -4.66
C MET A 48 3.86 0.66 -4.09
N GLY A 49 3.06 -0.38 -4.28
CA GLY A 49 3.49 -1.72 -3.95
C GLY A 49 2.62 -2.80 -4.55
N ILE A 50 3.14 -4.03 -4.50
CA ILE A 50 2.50 -5.25 -4.97
C ILE A 50 2.25 -6.15 -3.76
N SER A 51 1.12 -6.85 -3.71
CA SER A 51 0.79 -7.81 -2.66
C SER A 51 0.91 -7.19 -1.26
N MET A 52 1.76 -7.75 -0.40
CA MET A 52 2.07 -7.17 0.92
C MET A 52 2.61 -5.73 0.82
N GLY A 53 3.40 -5.41 -0.22
CA GLY A 53 3.86 -4.04 -0.48
C GLY A 53 2.71 -3.10 -0.87
N GLY A 54 1.69 -3.61 -1.59
CA GLY A 54 0.47 -2.87 -1.91
C GLY A 54 -0.35 -2.53 -0.66
N TYR A 55 -0.48 -3.50 0.26
CA TYR A 55 -1.05 -3.25 1.58
C TYR A 55 -0.23 -2.22 2.36
N GLY A 56 1.09 -2.36 2.39
CA GLY A 56 1.99 -1.41 3.06
C GLY A 56 1.89 0.02 2.52
N ALA A 57 1.76 0.17 1.19
CA ALA A 57 1.58 1.49 0.57
C ALA A 57 0.26 2.17 0.99
N LEU A 58 -0.83 1.42 1.10
CA LEU A 58 -2.11 1.92 1.63
C LEU A 58 -1.97 2.31 3.10
N LEU A 59 -1.46 1.41 3.92
CA LEU A 59 -1.24 1.64 5.36
C LEU A 59 -0.35 2.87 5.61
N PHE A 60 0.70 3.05 4.80
CA PHE A 60 1.57 4.21 4.87
C PHE A 60 0.81 5.52 4.59
N ALA A 61 -0.02 5.53 3.55
CA ALA A 61 -0.82 6.70 3.21
C ALA A 61 -1.89 7.03 4.25
N GLU A 62 -2.46 6.02 4.90
CA GLU A 62 -3.43 6.19 5.99
C GLU A 62 -2.78 6.78 7.24
N LYS A 63 -1.59 6.30 7.61
CA LYS A 63 -0.87 6.74 8.81
C LYS A 63 -0.14 8.09 8.61
N TYR A 64 0.38 8.34 7.42
CA TYR A 64 1.17 9.53 7.11
C TYR A 64 0.62 10.34 5.92
N PRO A 65 -0.66 10.70 5.99
CA PRO A 65 -1.35 11.32 4.86
C PRO A 65 -0.71 12.61 4.36
N HIS A 66 -0.02 13.36 5.23
CA HIS A 66 0.64 14.61 4.86
C HIS A 66 1.88 14.42 3.98
N LEU A 67 2.50 13.22 3.99
CA LEU A 67 3.66 12.89 3.17
C LEU A 67 3.28 12.43 1.77
N ILE A 68 2.08 11.86 1.60
CA ILE A 68 1.69 11.13 0.40
C ILE A 68 0.84 12.00 -0.55
N ALA A 69 1.27 12.06 -1.81
CA ALA A 69 0.53 12.70 -2.90
C ALA A 69 -0.51 11.76 -3.52
N ALA A 70 -0.12 10.51 -3.79
CA ALA A 70 -0.96 9.48 -4.40
C ALA A 70 -0.47 8.08 -4.02
N VAL A 71 -1.35 7.08 -4.12
CA VAL A 71 -1.08 5.67 -3.83
C VAL A 71 -1.47 4.79 -5.01
N ALA A 72 -0.63 3.79 -5.34
CA ALA A 72 -1.00 2.71 -6.24
C ALA A 72 -0.75 1.35 -5.56
N ALA A 73 -1.76 0.51 -5.48
CA ALA A 73 -1.68 -0.81 -4.88
C ALA A 73 -2.10 -1.88 -5.90
N ILE A 74 -1.17 -2.77 -6.24
CA ILE A 74 -1.39 -3.89 -7.15
C ILE A 74 -1.60 -5.14 -6.33
N SER A 75 -2.75 -5.80 -6.49
CA SER A 75 -3.11 -7.02 -5.77
C SER A 75 -2.79 -6.93 -4.26
N PRO A 76 -3.19 -5.84 -3.55
CA PRO A 76 -2.79 -5.67 -2.16
C PRO A 76 -3.27 -6.83 -1.30
N ALA A 77 -2.38 -7.37 -0.47
CA ALA A 77 -2.65 -8.52 0.38
C ALA A 77 -3.54 -8.14 1.58
N ILE A 78 -4.81 -7.90 1.31
CA ILE A 78 -5.81 -7.48 2.30
C ILE A 78 -6.59 -8.71 2.77
N TRP A 79 -6.36 -9.10 4.01
CA TRP A 79 -7.10 -10.17 4.67
C TRP A 79 -8.48 -9.67 5.13
N THR A 80 -9.50 -10.51 4.99
CA THR A 80 -10.86 -10.18 5.43
C THR A 80 -11.10 -10.47 6.91
N SER A 81 -10.16 -11.17 7.57
CA SER A 81 -10.23 -11.45 9.01
C SER A 81 -8.88 -11.82 9.61
N TYR A 82 -8.73 -11.57 10.90
CA TYR A 82 -7.53 -11.96 11.65
C TYR A 82 -7.23 -13.48 11.62
N PRO A 83 -8.21 -14.40 11.77
CA PRO A 83 -7.95 -15.82 11.65
C PRO A 83 -7.34 -16.22 10.30
N GLN A 84 -7.82 -15.65 9.19
CA GLN A 84 -7.24 -15.89 7.86
C GLN A 84 -5.80 -15.37 7.77
N ALA A 85 -5.57 -14.14 8.22
CA ALA A 85 -4.23 -13.56 8.23
C ALA A 85 -3.25 -14.42 9.04
N ARG A 86 -3.64 -14.81 10.26
CA ARG A 86 -2.82 -15.63 11.15
C ARG A 86 -2.53 -17.03 10.59
N GLN A 87 -3.50 -17.64 9.91
CA GLN A 87 -3.31 -18.96 9.29
C GLN A 87 -2.29 -18.90 8.14
N ALA A 88 -2.35 -17.84 7.32
CA ALA A 88 -1.48 -17.70 6.16
C ALA A 88 -0.11 -17.15 6.50
N ASN A 89 -0.03 -16.20 7.42
CA ASN A 89 1.21 -15.60 7.91
C ASN A 89 1.09 -15.27 9.41
N PRO A 90 1.52 -16.17 10.29
CA PRO A 90 1.45 -15.95 11.75
C PRO A 90 2.22 -14.71 12.23
N ALA A 91 3.21 -14.24 11.46
CA ALA A 91 4.00 -13.06 11.78
C ALA A 91 3.37 -11.73 11.33
N ALA A 92 2.28 -11.76 10.53
CA ALA A 92 1.70 -10.55 9.97
C ALA A 92 1.17 -9.57 11.05
N TYR A 93 0.56 -10.11 12.10
CA TYR A 93 -0.06 -9.30 13.16
C TYR A 93 0.14 -9.97 14.52
N ALA A 94 0.61 -9.22 15.49
CA ALA A 94 0.82 -9.73 16.86
C ALA A 94 -0.47 -10.18 17.56
N SER A 95 -1.63 -9.63 17.17
CA SER A 95 -2.93 -9.92 17.80
C SER A 95 -4.10 -9.52 16.90
N ALA A 96 -5.31 -9.94 17.27
CA ALA A 96 -6.55 -9.45 16.64
C ALA A 96 -6.71 -7.93 16.77
N ALA A 97 -6.27 -7.34 17.87
CA ALA A 97 -6.28 -5.89 18.06
C ALA A 97 -5.31 -5.21 17.11
N ALA A 98 -4.10 -5.75 16.91
CA ALA A 98 -3.14 -5.24 15.94
C ALA A 98 -3.69 -5.34 14.50
N PHE A 99 -4.39 -6.42 14.15
CA PHE A 99 -5.08 -6.53 12.87
C PHE A 99 -6.13 -5.43 12.71
N ALA A 100 -7.01 -5.24 13.69
CA ALA A 100 -8.07 -4.23 13.62
C ALA A 100 -7.53 -2.80 13.51
N THR A 101 -6.42 -2.50 14.21
CA THR A 101 -5.75 -1.17 14.14
C THR A 101 -5.11 -0.90 12.77
N ASN A 102 -4.79 -1.94 12.00
CA ASN A 102 -4.11 -1.85 10.71
C ASN A 102 -4.98 -2.39 9.55
N ASP A 103 -6.29 -2.48 9.73
CA ASP A 103 -7.23 -2.90 8.69
C ASP A 103 -7.45 -1.75 7.69
N ALA A 104 -6.85 -1.86 6.52
CA ALA A 104 -6.93 -0.86 5.46
C ALA A 104 -8.37 -0.58 4.97
N VAL A 105 -9.29 -1.53 5.10
CA VAL A 105 -10.71 -1.32 4.74
C VAL A 105 -11.39 -0.42 5.76
N THR A 106 -11.21 -0.73 7.04
CA THR A 106 -11.82 0.03 8.14
C THR A 106 -11.28 1.46 8.23
N HIS A 107 -9.99 1.64 7.92
CA HIS A 107 -9.30 2.92 8.04
C HIS A 107 -9.19 3.70 6.73
N ALA A 108 -9.81 3.24 5.64
CA ALA A 108 -9.77 3.89 4.32
C ALA A 108 -10.16 5.39 4.33
N ALA A 109 -11.00 5.81 5.28
CA ALA A 109 -11.37 7.22 5.46
C ALA A 109 -10.15 8.12 5.75
N ALA A 110 -9.07 7.60 6.35
CA ALA A 110 -7.83 8.32 6.60
C ALA A 110 -7.08 8.71 5.30
N LEU A 111 -7.35 8.03 4.19
CA LEU A 111 -6.85 8.43 2.86
C LEU A 111 -7.37 9.81 2.45
N GLY A 112 -8.53 10.24 2.97
CA GLY A 112 -9.09 11.56 2.71
C GLY A 112 -9.43 11.73 1.24
N ARG A 113 -8.86 12.77 0.60
CA ARG A 113 -9.05 13.07 -0.83
C ARG A 113 -7.85 12.66 -1.70
N ARG A 114 -6.97 11.79 -1.19
CA ARG A 114 -5.78 11.38 -1.94
C ARG A 114 -6.18 10.49 -3.10
N PRO A 115 -5.59 10.73 -4.28
CA PRO A 115 -5.75 9.83 -5.41
C PRO A 115 -5.23 8.43 -5.05
N VAL A 116 -6.08 7.43 -5.23
CA VAL A 116 -5.74 6.02 -5.02
C VAL A 116 -6.02 5.24 -6.29
N ARG A 117 -5.08 4.40 -6.71
CA ARG A 117 -5.28 3.38 -7.72
C ARG A 117 -5.14 2.01 -7.07
N VAL A 118 -6.13 1.15 -7.27
CA VAL A 118 -6.07 -0.24 -6.84
C VAL A 118 -6.39 -1.17 -8.02
N ALA A 119 -5.59 -2.23 -8.18
CA ALA A 119 -5.81 -3.25 -9.19
C ALA A 119 -5.82 -4.64 -8.56
N SER A 120 -6.70 -5.54 -9.03
CA SER A 120 -6.74 -6.95 -8.60
C SER A 120 -7.37 -7.83 -9.66
N GLY A 121 -6.82 -9.04 -9.83
CA GLY A 121 -7.41 -10.06 -10.68
C GLY A 121 -8.60 -10.74 -9.99
N TYR A 122 -9.61 -11.15 -10.77
CA TYR A 122 -10.76 -11.90 -10.22
C TYR A 122 -10.38 -13.26 -9.60
N GLY A 123 -9.26 -13.87 -10.04
CA GLY A 123 -8.72 -15.11 -9.48
C GLY A 123 -7.70 -14.90 -8.35
N ASP A 124 -7.51 -13.68 -7.89
CA ASP A 124 -6.61 -13.36 -6.79
C ASP A 124 -7.23 -13.77 -5.45
N PRO A 125 -6.52 -14.52 -4.57
CA PRO A 125 -7.04 -14.90 -3.26
C PRO A 125 -7.37 -13.69 -2.36
N PHE A 126 -6.76 -12.53 -2.60
CA PHE A 126 -7.05 -11.29 -1.87
C PHE A 126 -8.19 -10.47 -2.49
N TYR A 127 -8.72 -10.88 -3.66
CA TYR A 127 -9.79 -10.14 -4.33
C TYR A 127 -10.97 -9.76 -3.40
N PRO A 128 -11.47 -10.64 -2.50
CA PRO A 128 -12.54 -10.26 -1.58
C PRO A 128 -12.20 -9.07 -0.69
N GLY A 129 -10.99 -9.00 -0.16
CA GLY A 129 -10.50 -7.88 0.66
C GLY A 129 -10.30 -6.61 -0.18
N VAL A 130 -9.72 -6.75 -1.36
CA VAL A 130 -9.52 -5.62 -2.30
C VAL A 130 -10.86 -5.07 -2.79
N HIS A 131 -11.83 -5.94 -3.06
CA HIS A 131 -13.18 -5.53 -3.43
C HIS A 131 -13.91 -4.79 -2.29
N ALA A 132 -13.72 -5.24 -1.04
CA ALA A 132 -14.25 -4.53 0.12
C ALA A 132 -13.62 -3.13 0.27
N LEU A 133 -12.29 -3.02 0.09
CA LEU A 133 -11.60 -1.73 0.07
C LEU A 133 -12.15 -0.81 -1.02
N ALA A 134 -12.31 -1.31 -2.24
CA ALA A 134 -12.78 -0.51 -3.38
C ALA A 134 -14.12 0.19 -3.12
N ARG A 135 -14.97 -0.40 -2.29
CA ARG A 135 -16.29 0.16 -1.94
C ARG A 135 -16.23 1.35 -0.96
N VAL A 136 -15.11 1.51 -0.28
CA VAL A 136 -14.91 2.55 0.75
C VAL A 136 -13.80 3.55 0.38
N LEU A 137 -13.16 3.36 -0.77
CA LEU A 137 -12.16 4.30 -1.26
C LEU A 137 -12.74 5.69 -1.52
N PRO A 138 -11.93 6.76 -1.40
CA PRO A 138 -12.34 8.11 -1.73
C PRO A 138 -12.88 8.24 -3.15
N ALA A 139 -13.83 9.15 -3.36
CA ALA A 139 -14.32 9.47 -4.68
C ALA A 139 -13.19 9.90 -5.62
N GLY A 140 -13.20 9.43 -6.86
CA GLY A 140 -12.13 9.68 -7.83
C GLY A 140 -10.98 8.67 -7.78
N SER A 141 -11.05 7.66 -6.90
CA SER A 141 -10.11 6.53 -6.94
C SER A 141 -10.29 5.72 -8.23
N VAL A 142 -9.19 5.17 -8.73
CA VAL A 142 -9.17 4.28 -9.89
C VAL A 142 -9.17 2.83 -9.40
N VAL A 143 -10.21 2.09 -9.77
CA VAL A 143 -10.35 0.66 -9.46
C VAL A 143 -10.27 -0.12 -10.77
N ASP A 144 -9.28 -0.99 -10.89
CA ASP A 144 -8.99 -1.78 -12.08
C ASP A 144 -9.08 -3.28 -11.75
N PHE A 145 -10.25 -3.86 -11.97
CA PHE A 145 -10.51 -5.28 -11.80
C PHE A 145 -10.63 -5.97 -13.15
N GLY A 146 -9.99 -7.13 -13.30
CA GLY A 146 -10.00 -7.85 -14.56
C GLY A 146 -9.63 -9.33 -14.40
N PRO A 147 -9.57 -10.07 -15.53
CA PRO A 147 -9.03 -11.42 -15.52
C PRO A 147 -7.59 -11.43 -15.02
N GLY A 148 -7.26 -12.37 -14.14
CA GLY A 148 -5.90 -12.51 -13.58
C GLY A 148 -5.91 -13.16 -12.22
N CYS A 149 -4.72 -13.58 -11.79
CA CYS A 149 -4.46 -14.20 -10.50
C CYS A 149 -3.36 -13.42 -9.77
N HIS A 150 -3.02 -13.85 -8.56
CA HIS A 150 -1.92 -13.30 -7.77
C HIS A 150 -0.57 -13.80 -8.29
N ASN A 151 -0.11 -13.29 -9.42
CA ASN A 151 1.10 -13.74 -10.10
C ASN A 151 1.82 -12.62 -10.86
N ASP A 152 3.06 -12.90 -11.25
CA ASP A 152 3.96 -11.95 -11.91
C ASP A 152 3.38 -11.40 -13.21
N SER A 153 2.63 -12.19 -13.99
CA SER A 153 2.07 -11.70 -15.25
C SER A 153 1.01 -10.61 -15.02
N PHE A 154 0.16 -10.77 -14.00
CA PHE A 154 -0.80 -9.73 -13.61
C PHE A 154 -0.07 -8.51 -13.02
N PHE A 155 0.90 -8.74 -12.14
CA PHE A 155 1.66 -7.65 -11.52
C PHE A 155 2.38 -6.80 -12.57
N ALA A 156 3.12 -7.42 -13.49
CA ALA A 156 3.83 -6.75 -14.57
C ALA A 156 2.90 -5.97 -15.51
N ALA A 157 1.70 -6.49 -15.78
CA ALA A 157 0.70 -5.78 -16.58
C ALA A 157 0.15 -4.53 -15.88
N GLN A 158 0.11 -4.53 -14.54
CA GLN A 158 -0.44 -3.43 -13.75
C GLN A 158 0.61 -2.38 -13.33
N GLU A 159 1.90 -2.67 -13.44
CA GLU A 159 2.96 -1.71 -13.11
C GLU A 159 2.95 -0.44 -13.97
N PRO A 160 2.96 -0.52 -15.34
CA PRO A 160 3.01 0.68 -16.15
C PRO A 160 1.83 1.65 -15.93
N PRO A 161 0.56 1.21 -15.88
CA PRO A 161 -0.55 2.10 -15.59
C PRO A 161 -0.51 2.67 -14.17
N SER A 162 0.04 1.92 -13.18
CA SER A 162 0.23 2.41 -11.83
C SER A 162 1.29 3.50 -11.76
N LEU A 163 2.43 3.31 -12.42
CA LEU A 163 3.48 4.33 -12.51
C LEU A 163 3.00 5.60 -13.24
N ALA A 164 2.24 5.44 -14.33
CA ALA A 164 1.65 6.57 -15.05
C ALA A 164 0.67 7.36 -14.17
N PHE A 165 -0.18 6.66 -13.42
CA PHE A 165 -1.09 7.27 -12.46
C PHE A 165 -0.33 8.10 -11.41
N LEU A 166 0.70 7.54 -10.79
CA LEU A 166 1.50 8.24 -9.77
C LEU A 166 2.25 9.43 -10.36
N ALA A 167 2.84 9.28 -11.54
CA ALA A 167 3.56 10.37 -12.22
C ALA A 167 2.66 11.58 -12.49
N GLY A 168 1.41 11.35 -12.90
CA GLY A 168 0.41 12.40 -13.12
C GLY A 168 0.11 13.20 -11.85
N HIS A 169 0.14 12.57 -10.67
CA HIS A 169 -0.14 13.21 -9.39
C HIS A 169 1.10 13.78 -8.67
N LEU A 170 2.31 13.49 -9.14
CA LEU A 170 3.54 14.08 -8.63
C LEU A 170 3.97 15.34 -9.40
N ALA A 171 3.40 15.56 -10.60
CA ALA A 171 3.73 16.69 -11.46
C ALA A 171 2.96 17.98 -11.09
N THR A 172 1.97 17.87 -10.21
CA THR A 172 1.14 18.99 -9.70
C THR A 172 1.65 19.44 -8.33
#